data_1fa0048b59be3326f192bba5c35dd196
#
_entry.id   1fa0048b59be3326f192bba5c35dd196
#
_cell.length_a   1.000
_cell.length_b   1.000
_cell.length_c   1.000
_cell.angle_alpha   90.00
_cell.angle_beta   90.00
_cell.angle_gamma   90.00
#
_symmetry.space_group_name_H-M   'P 1'
#
loop_
_entity.id
_entity.type
_entity.pdbx_description
1 polymer ?
#
loop_
_entity_poly.entity_id
_entity_poly.type
_entity_poly.pdbx_seq_one_letter_code
_entity_poly.pdbx_strand_id
1 'polypeptide(L)'
;MAYVLGMSSKKLHRWYQQVLSGFSQAVKSKEIGKDDLLEIEHRELVEIAVPILKQQNLGEQMAVDEKTINGTCYTVLSNRQSGKIALMAATLKTKHLIRLMGRFDIKERMKVRSLSRDMALHYDWFAREAFMNAYHIIDKFHVIKSILEQLQSTRIRYRQEELTRRREAHKNKQNFSETTLDNGDTVLQLLARSRGLLFLMPHRWTAQQRYRAKILFDLFPQIKVVYQFVNQVRRWFRPPTGKITYQVTKDKKKQQLIAIIKEFRKTGINELKNIAFMLNNNMANILHYFIAKETNAKAEALNQNLQRFVSVNYGTRNIKFFLFRVKIHFA
;
A
#
# COMPACT_ATOMS: atom_id res chain seq x y z
N MET A 1 34.34 7.83 -2.05
CA MET A 1 34.75 7.39 -3.42
C MET A 1 35.31 8.56 -4.26
N ALA A 2 34.54 9.64 -4.55
CA ALA A 2 35.05 10.77 -5.34
C ALA A 2 36.33 11.36 -4.79
N TYR A 3 36.42 11.60 -3.49
CA TYR A 3 37.61 12.07 -2.80
C TYR A 3 38.83 11.14 -2.98
N VAL A 4 38.62 9.84 -2.82
CA VAL A 4 39.67 8.81 -2.98
C VAL A 4 40.20 8.74 -4.42
N LEU A 5 39.37 9.09 -5.40
CA LEU A 5 39.72 9.12 -6.83
C LEU A 5 40.23 10.49 -7.30
N GLY A 6 40.40 11.45 -6.39
CA GLY A 6 40.86 12.82 -6.72
C GLY A 6 39.95 13.56 -7.70
N MET A 7 38.67 13.25 -7.73
CA MET A 7 37.73 13.88 -8.66
C MET A 7 36.49 14.45 -7.95
N SER A 8 35.82 15.43 -8.57
CA SER A 8 34.58 15.97 -8.04
C SER A 8 33.43 14.96 -8.12
N SER A 9 32.48 15.00 -7.19
CA SER A 9 31.29 14.12 -7.20
C SER A 9 30.49 14.21 -8.51
N LYS A 10 30.44 15.41 -9.13
CA LYS A 10 29.78 15.61 -10.45
C LYS A 10 30.50 14.86 -11.57
N LYS A 11 31.85 14.91 -11.58
CA LYS A 11 32.70 14.20 -12.57
C LYS A 11 32.56 12.69 -12.40
N LEU A 12 32.62 12.20 -11.16
CA LEU A 12 32.41 10.79 -10.85
C LEU A 12 31.03 10.29 -11.29
N HIS A 13 29.96 11.04 -11.00
CA HIS A 13 28.61 10.69 -11.41
C HIS A 13 28.46 10.63 -12.93
N ARG A 14 29.00 11.62 -13.66
CA ARG A 14 28.99 11.62 -15.14
C ARG A 14 29.76 10.45 -15.69
N TRP A 15 30.95 10.18 -15.16
CA TRP A 15 31.77 9.06 -15.60
C TRP A 15 31.09 7.72 -15.33
N TYR A 16 30.49 7.54 -14.15
CA TYR A 16 29.70 6.36 -13.84
C TYR A 16 28.53 6.19 -14.83
N GLN A 17 27.76 7.22 -15.09
CA GLN A 17 26.63 7.17 -16.03
C GLN A 17 27.07 6.84 -17.45
N GLN A 18 28.15 7.49 -17.94
CA GLN A 18 28.55 7.40 -19.35
C GLN A 18 29.43 6.18 -19.66
N VAL A 19 30.17 5.69 -18.70
CA VAL A 19 31.21 4.67 -18.94
C VAL A 19 30.93 3.39 -18.14
N LEU A 20 30.88 3.48 -16.80
CA LEU A 20 30.92 2.30 -15.94
C LEU A 20 29.58 1.58 -15.80
N SER A 21 28.44 2.26 -15.96
CA SER A 21 27.13 1.68 -15.72
C SER A 21 26.61 0.80 -16.88
N GLY A 22 27.21 0.90 -18.06
CA GLY A 22 26.67 0.29 -19.28
C GLY A 22 25.49 1.05 -19.91
N PHE A 23 25.02 2.14 -19.29
CA PHE A 23 23.85 2.88 -19.76
C PHE A 23 24.06 3.43 -21.17
N SER A 24 25.23 4.01 -21.47
CA SER A 24 25.52 4.55 -22.80
C SER A 24 25.55 3.47 -23.89
N GLN A 25 26.01 2.27 -23.55
CA GLN A 25 25.99 1.12 -24.46
C GLN A 25 24.55 0.65 -24.69
N ALA A 26 23.77 0.50 -23.62
CA ALA A 26 22.36 0.11 -23.70
C ALA A 26 21.52 1.13 -24.51
N VAL A 27 21.83 2.43 -24.41
CA VAL A 27 21.19 3.47 -25.26
C VAL A 27 21.61 3.33 -26.73
N LYS A 28 22.89 3.05 -27.01
CA LYS A 28 23.41 2.87 -28.38
C LYS A 28 22.88 1.60 -29.05
N SER A 29 22.77 0.50 -28.30
CA SER A 29 22.25 -0.78 -28.78
C SER A 29 20.72 -0.80 -28.92
N LYS A 30 20.04 0.31 -28.65
CA LYS A 30 18.58 0.43 -28.61
C LYS A 30 17.89 -0.51 -27.59
N GLU A 31 18.64 -1.11 -26.67
CA GLU A 31 18.06 -1.87 -25.55
C GLU A 31 17.23 -0.99 -24.59
N ILE A 32 17.47 0.31 -24.63
CA ILE A 32 16.68 1.36 -23.96
C ILE A 32 16.19 2.31 -25.06
N GLY A 33 15.21 1.96 -25.76
CA GLY A 33 14.72 2.82 -26.82
C GLY A 33 13.26 2.54 -27.10
N LYS A 34 13.00 1.87 -28.19
CA LYS A 34 11.64 1.55 -28.60
C LYS A 34 10.96 0.47 -27.75
N ASP A 35 11.72 -0.43 -27.11
CA ASP A 35 11.16 -1.54 -26.31
C ASP A 35 10.72 -1.12 -24.91
N ASP A 36 11.20 0.01 -24.39
CA ASP A 36 10.75 0.58 -23.11
C ASP A 36 9.56 1.55 -23.29
N LEU A 37 9.23 1.92 -24.53
CA LEU A 37 8.09 2.74 -24.91
C LEU A 37 7.16 1.89 -25.78
N LEU A 38 6.06 1.43 -25.23
CA LEU A 38 5.03 0.74 -26.00
C LEU A 38 4.11 1.77 -26.65
N GLU A 39 4.23 1.94 -27.96
CA GLU A 39 3.21 2.59 -28.78
C GLU A 39 1.95 1.73 -28.72
N ILE A 40 0.92 2.22 -28.08
CA ILE A 40 -0.40 1.60 -28.14
C ILE A 40 -1.06 2.10 -29.41
N GLU A 41 -1.06 1.26 -30.44
CA GLU A 41 -1.86 1.51 -31.65
C GLU A 41 -3.34 1.55 -31.27
N HIS A 42 -3.88 2.71 -31.04
CA HIS A 42 -5.24 3.18 -31.24
C HIS A 42 -5.38 4.59 -30.67
N ARG A 43 -5.70 5.55 -31.50
CA ARG A 43 -6.20 6.94 -31.34
C ARG A 43 -5.91 7.74 -30.03
N GLU A 44 -5.36 7.13 -29.00
CA GLU A 44 -4.75 7.74 -27.82
C GLU A 44 -3.33 7.19 -27.72
N LEU A 45 -2.39 7.76 -28.46
CA LEU A 45 -0.94 7.52 -28.31
C LEU A 45 -0.50 8.02 -26.93
N VAL A 46 -0.70 7.20 -25.93
CA VAL A 46 -0.08 7.40 -24.61
C VAL A 46 1.19 6.56 -24.60
N GLU A 47 2.33 7.19 -24.77
CA GLU A 47 3.62 6.56 -24.52
C GLU A 47 3.70 6.14 -23.05
N ILE A 48 3.74 4.83 -22.81
CA ILE A 48 3.87 4.27 -21.47
C ILE A 48 5.31 3.84 -21.28
N ALA A 49 6.02 4.44 -20.34
CA ALA A 49 7.34 3.95 -19.96
C ALA A 49 7.22 2.58 -19.28
N VAL A 50 7.85 1.56 -19.86
CA VAL A 50 7.90 0.19 -19.32
C VAL A 50 9.35 -0.21 -19.08
N PRO A 51 9.95 0.21 -17.96
CA PRO A 51 11.36 -0.07 -17.67
C PRO A 51 11.66 -1.56 -17.48
N ILE A 52 10.68 -2.35 -17.07
CA ILE A 52 10.84 -3.80 -16.86
C ILE A 52 9.67 -4.56 -17.47
N LEU A 53 9.99 -5.51 -18.36
CA LEU A 53 9.08 -6.49 -18.92
C LEU A 53 9.86 -7.80 -19.11
N LYS A 54 9.85 -8.67 -18.09
CA LYS A 54 10.66 -9.90 -18.05
C LYS A 54 9.83 -11.11 -17.65
N GLN A 55 9.45 -11.91 -18.62
CA GLN A 55 8.67 -13.14 -18.42
C GLN A 55 9.37 -14.14 -17.52
N GLN A 56 10.69 -14.28 -17.61
CA GLN A 56 11.48 -15.20 -16.77
C GLN A 56 11.41 -14.90 -15.27
N ASN A 57 10.93 -13.72 -14.89
CA ASN A 57 10.73 -13.34 -13.49
C ASN A 57 9.31 -13.70 -12.99
N LEU A 58 8.42 -14.24 -13.83
CA LEU A 58 7.19 -14.84 -13.34
C LEU A 58 7.50 -16.05 -12.46
N GLY A 59 6.60 -16.34 -11.55
CA GLY A 59 6.66 -17.48 -10.66
C GLY A 59 5.27 -17.85 -10.14
N GLU A 60 5.17 -18.89 -9.36
CA GLU A 60 3.87 -19.35 -8.83
C GLU A 60 3.19 -18.33 -7.91
N GLN A 61 3.98 -17.46 -7.28
CA GLN A 61 3.52 -16.50 -6.28
C GLN A 61 3.92 -15.09 -6.68
N MET A 62 2.96 -14.31 -7.12
CA MET A 62 3.18 -12.93 -7.56
C MET A 62 2.54 -11.91 -6.61
N ALA A 63 3.02 -10.69 -6.67
CA ALA A 63 2.39 -9.53 -6.02
C ALA A 63 2.34 -8.35 -6.99
N VAL A 64 1.24 -7.62 -7.00
CA VAL A 64 1.10 -6.35 -7.71
C VAL A 64 0.88 -5.22 -6.72
N ASP A 65 1.63 -4.12 -6.89
CA ASP A 65 1.59 -2.94 -6.02
C ASP A 65 1.92 -1.68 -6.84
N GLU A 66 1.70 -0.51 -6.26
CA GLU A 66 2.00 0.79 -6.86
C GLU A 66 3.24 1.42 -6.24
N LYS A 67 4.04 2.06 -7.08
CA LYS A 67 5.20 2.84 -6.64
C LYS A 67 5.27 4.18 -7.34
N THR A 68 5.28 5.25 -6.56
CA THR A 68 5.51 6.60 -7.08
C THR A 68 7.00 6.90 -7.08
N ILE A 69 7.53 7.24 -8.25
CA ILE A 69 8.93 7.59 -8.48
C ILE A 69 8.97 8.91 -9.23
N ASN A 70 9.58 9.93 -8.65
CA ASN A 70 9.68 11.28 -9.23
C ASN A 70 8.33 11.82 -9.76
N GLY A 71 7.25 11.62 -9.01
CA GLY A 71 5.91 12.08 -9.37
C GLY A 71 5.14 11.18 -10.34
N THR A 72 5.79 10.17 -10.95
CA THR A 72 5.14 9.19 -11.82
C THR A 72 4.78 7.93 -11.02
N CYS A 73 3.52 7.48 -11.16
CA CYS A 73 3.06 6.26 -10.52
C CYS A 73 3.25 5.06 -11.45
N TYR A 74 3.93 4.04 -10.95
CA TYR A 74 4.22 2.79 -11.65
C TYR A 74 3.44 1.63 -11.03
N THR A 75 2.85 0.78 -11.88
CA THR A 75 2.45 -0.56 -11.45
C THR A 75 3.66 -1.47 -11.47
N VAL A 76 3.87 -2.20 -10.39
CA VAL A 76 4.98 -3.14 -10.19
C VAL A 76 4.44 -4.53 -9.92
N LEU A 77 4.71 -5.48 -10.83
CA LEU A 77 4.42 -6.90 -10.66
C LEU A 77 5.71 -7.61 -10.27
N SER A 78 5.73 -8.18 -9.09
CA SER A 78 6.92 -8.81 -8.51
C SER A 78 6.68 -10.27 -8.15
N ASN A 79 7.73 -11.07 -8.24
CA ASN A 79 7.75 -12.45 -7.80
C ASN A 79 8.07 -12.51 -6.30
N ARG A 80 7.16 -13.06 -5.51
CA ARG A 80 7.27 -13.15 -4.04
C ARG A 80 8.30 -14.16 -3.58
N GLN A 81 8.68 -15.10 -4.43
CA GLN A 81 9.68 -16.14 -4.11
C GLN A 81 11.11 -15.68 -4.41
N SER A 82 11.34 -15.06 -5.57
CA SER A 82 12.66 -14.57 -5.97
C SER A 82 12.94 -13.14 -5.51
N GLY A 83 11.92 -12.31 -5.30
CA GLY A 83 12.05 -10.88 -5.05
C GLY A 83 12.38 -10.06 -6.31
N LYS A 84 12.17 -10.61 -7.51
CA LYS A 84 12.43 -9.94 -8.78
C LYS A 84 11.17 -9.33 -9.36
N ILE A 85 11.33 -8.24 -10.11
CA ILE A 85 10.25 -7.57 -10.83
C ILE A 85 10.07 -8.20 -12.21
N ALA A 86 8.86 -8.67 -12.51
CA ALA A 86 8.48 -9.17 -13.84
C ALA A 86 7.95 -8.05 -14.76
N LEU A 87 7.16 -7.14 -14.20
CA LEU A 87 6.62 -5.96 -14.92
C LEU A 87 6.75 -4.72 -14.06
N MET A 88 7.24 -3.64 -14.66
CA MET A 88 7.12 -2.29 -14.12
C MET A 88 6.69 -1.37 -15.25
N ALA A 89 5.56 -0.66 -15.08
CA ALA A 89 4.98 0.18 -16.12
C ALA A 89 4.40 1.47 -15.53
N ALA A 90 4.64 2.60 -16.19
CA ALA A 90 4.15 3.93 -15.79
C ALA A 90 2.66 4.10 -16.13
N THR A 91 1.84 3.19 -15.65
CA THR A 91 0.39 3.21 -15.87
C THR A 91 -0.35 2.48 -14.75
N LEU A 92 -1.55 2.96 -14.43
CA LEU A 92 -2.52 2.29 -13.57
C LEU A 92 -3.74 1.78 -14.37
N LYS A 93 -3.80 2.09 -15.67
CA LYS A 93 -4.94 1.70 -16.51
C LYS A 93 -4.91 0.19 -16.76
N THR A 94 -5.93 -0.51 -16.30
CA THR A 94 -6.06 -1.97 -16.42
C THR A 94 -5.92 -2.47 -17.86
N LYS A 95 -6.51 -1.78 -18.83
CA LYS A 95 -6.39 -2.14 -20.26
C LYS A 95 -4.94 -2.17 -20.73
N HIS A 96 -4.12 -1.20 -20.29
CA HIS A 96 -2.70 -1.16 -20.61
C HIS A 96 -1.94 -2.34 -19.98
N LEU A 97 -2.22 -2.60 -18.70
CA LEU A 97 -1.58 -3.71 -17.97
C LEU A 97 -1.92 -5.06 -18.58
N ILE A 98 -3.19 -5.29 -18.95
CA ILE A 98 -3.61 -6.53 -19.64
C ILE A 98 -2.88 -6.68 -20.99
N ARG A 99 -2.78 -5.61 -21.77
CA ARG A 99 -2.06 -5.63 -23.05
C ARG A 99 -0.57 -5.95 -22.87
N LEU A 100 0.07 -5.39 -21.83
CA LEU A 100 1.46 -5.71 -21.48
C LEU A 100 1.60 -7.18 -21.09
N MET A 101 0.68 -7.72 -20.31
CA MET A 101 0.67 -9.13 -19.93
C MET A 101 0.39 -10.06 -21.11
N GLY A 102 -0.31 -9.58 -22.13
CA GLY A 102 -0.52 -10.31 -23.39
C GLY A 102 0.78 -10.60 -24.17
N ARG A 103 1.90 -9.91 -23.84
CA ARG A 103 3.23 -10.20 -24.41
C ARG A 103 3.95 -11.35 -23.71
N PHE A 104 3.46 -11.76 -22.56
CA PHE A 104 3.96 -12.94 -21.87
C PHE A 104 3.22 -14.18 -22.36
N ASP A 105 3.94 -15.28 -22.51
CA ASP A 105 3.36 -16.55 -22.89
C ASP A 105 2.23 -16.92 -21.92
N ILE A 106 1.09 -17.30 -22.47
CA ILE A 106 -0.08 -17.70 -21.69
C ILE A 106 0.26 -18.90 -20.77
N LYS A 107 1.09 -19.84 -21.24
CA LYS A 107 1.52 -21.00 -20.44
C LYS A 107 2.28 -20.56 -19.19
N GLU A 108 3.11 -19.52 -19.28
CA GLU A 108 3.84 -18.99 -18.12
C GLU A 108 2.90 -18.24 -17.17
N ARG A 109 1.94 -17.49 -17.70
CA ARG A 109 0.91 -16.80 -16.87
C ARG A 109 0.01 -17.81 -16.15
N MET A 110 -0.32 -18.93 -16.77
CA MET A 110 -1.13 -19.99 -16.16
C MET A 110 -0.41 -20.76 -15.05
N LYS A 111 0.92 -20.69 -14.95
CA LYS A 111 1.70 -21.26 -13.83
C LYS A 111 1.57 -20.45 -12.54
N VAL A 112 1.11 -19.20 -12.63
CA VAL A 112 0.89 -18.36 -11.45
C VAL A 112 -0.29 -18.92 -10.66
N ARG A 113 -0.02 -19.32 -9.41
CA ARG A 113 -1.02 -19.92 -8.50
C ARG A 113 -1.66 -18.89 -7.57
N SER A 114 -0.91 -17.83 -7.23
CA SER A 114 -1.42 -16.79 -6.35
C SER A 114 -0.94 -15.41 -6.76
N LEU A 115 -1.84 -14.42 -6.63
CA LEU A 115 -1.54 -13.01 -6.82
C LEU A 115 -1.96 -12.20 -5.59
N SER A 116 -0.98 -11.65 -4.88
CA SER A 116 -1.22 -10.67 -3.81
C SER A 116 -1.44 -9.29 -4.42
N ARG A 117 -2.48 -8.59 -3.98
CA ARG A 117 -2.85 -7.25 -4.45
C ARG A 117 -3.51 -6.42 -3.35
N ASP A 118 -3.65 -5.13 -3.58
CA ASP A 118 -4.52 -4.30 -2.77
C ASP A 118 -6.02 -4.51 -3.10
N MET A 119 -6.89 -3.73 -2.50
CA MET A 119 -8.35 -3.83 -2.68
C MET A 119 -8.89 -2.99 -3.85
N ALA A 120 -8.03 -2.34 -4.62
CA ALA A 120 -8.46 -1.49 -5.72
C ALA A 120 -9.13 -2.31 -6.84
N LEU A 121 -10.27 -1.85 -7.33
CA LEU A 121 -11.06 -2.57 -8.34
C LEU A 121 -10.31 -2.81 -9.66
N HIS A 122 -9.45 -1.89 -10.06
CA HIS A 122 -8.67 -2.04 -11.28
C HIS A 122 -7.69 -3.21 -11.21
N TYR A 123 -7.15 -3.54 -10.02
CA TYR A 123 -6.32 -4.72 -9.83
C TYR A 123 -7.13 -6.02 -9.74
N ASP A 124 -8.39 -5.98 -9.34
CA ASP A 124 -9.24 -7.17 -9.39
C ASP A 124 -9.46 -7.62 -10.84
N TRP A 125 -9.79 -6.70 -11.72
CA TRP A 125 -9.95 -7.00 -13.14
C TRP A 125 -8.61 -7.41 -13.79
N PHE A 126 -7.54 -6.66 -13.57
CA PHE A 126 -6.20 -7.04 -14.03
C PHE A 126 -5.82 -8.46 -13.62
N ALA A 127 -6.04 -8.81 -12.36
CA ALA A 127 -5.67 -10.10 -11.82
C ALA A 127 -6.42 -11.26 -12.49
N ARG A 128 -7.73 -11.09 -12.75
CA ARG A 128 -8.56 -12.11 -13.40
C ARG A 128 -8.17 -12.35 -14.85
N GLU A 129 -7.90 -11.29 -15.58
CA GLU A 129 -7.54 -11.36 -17.00
C GLU A 129 -6.08 -11.80 -17.22
N ALA A 130 -5.16 -11.32 -16.39
CA ALA A 130 -3.74 -11.64 -16.52
C ALA A 130 -3.40 -13.04 -16.05
N PHE A 131 -4.06 -13.54 -14.98
CA PHE A 131 -3.72 -14.78 -14.27
C PHE A 131 -4.95 -15.61 -13.93
N MET A 132 -5.54 -16.22 -14.93
CA MET A 132 -6.84 -16.93 -14.83
C MET A 132 -6.87 -18.07 -13.80
N ASN A 133 -5.73 -18.72 -13.57
CA ASN A 133 -5.60 -19.83 -12.61
C ASN A 133 -5.21 -19.39 -11.19
N ALA A 134 -4.88 -18.11 -11.00
CA ALA A 134 -4.40 -17.62 -9.73
C ALA A 134 -5.56 -17.33 -8.77
N TYR A 135 -5.44 -17.75 -7.52
CA TYR A 135 -6.29 -17.22 -6.48
C TYR A 135 -5.75 -15.87 -5.99
N HIS A 136 -6.65 -14.93 -5.77
CA HIS A 136 -6.28 -13.58 -5.37
C HIS A 136 -6.20 -13.50 -3.84
N ILE A 137 -5.16 -12.84 -3.36
CA ILE A 137 -4.94 -12.60 -1.94
C ILE A 137 -4.99 -11.10 -1.71
N ILE A 138 -5.81 -10.65 -0.78
CA ILE A 138 -5.69 -9.29 -0.25
C ILE A 138 -4.77 -9.33 0.95
N ASP A 139 -3.69 -8.54 0.85
CA ASP A 139 -2.72 -8.44 1.93
C ASP A 139 -3.36 -7.80 3.17
N LYS A 140 -3.09 -8.41 4.31
CA LYS A 140 -3.46 -7.93 5.64
C LYS A 140 -3.10 -6.45 5.84
N PHE A 141 -1.94 -6.01 5.33
CA PHE A 141 -1.48 -4.63 5.48
C PHE A 141 -2.47 -3.65 4.88
N HIS A 142 -2.98 -3.92 3.67
CA HIS A 142 -3.94 -3.05 2.98
C HIS A 142 -5.30 -3.03 3.71
N VAL A 143 -5.76 -4.17 4.23
CA VAL A 143 -6.98 -4.23 5.04
C VAL A 143 -6.81 -3.38 6.31
N ILE A 144 -5.72 -3.58 7.05
CA ILE A 144 -5.46 -2.84 8.30
C ILE A 144 -5.29 -1.35 8.02
N LYS A 145 -4.61 -0.96 6.94
CA LYS A 145 -4.47 0.44 6.52
C LYS A 145 -5.85 1.07 6.29
N SER A 146 -6.71 0.43 5.49
CA SER A 146 -8.04 0.94 5.16
C SER A 146 -8.93 1.12 6.41
N ILE A 147 -8.94 0.15 7.34
CA ILE A 147 -9.73 0.29 8.57
C ILE A 147 -9.17 1.36 9.51
N LEU A 148 -7.85 1.59 9.51
CA LEU A 148 -7.24 2.69 10.27
C LEU A 148 -7.57 4.06 9.67
N GLU A 149 -7.68 4.15 8.35
CA GLU A 149 -8.13 5.36 7.67
C GLU A 149 -9.56 5.72 8.08
N GLN A 150 -10.47 4.75 8.20
CA GLN A 150 -11.82 5.00 8.72
C GLN A 150 -11.80 5.49 10.17
N LEU A 151 -10.94 4.95 11.03
CA LEU A 151 -10.77 5.47 12.40
C LEU A 151 -10.25 6.92 12.39
N GLN A 152 -9.30 7.24 11.51
CA GLN A 152 -8.81 8.62 11.36
C GLN A 152 -9.90 9.55 10.81
N SER A 153 -10.75 9.06 9.92
CA SER A 153 -11.91 9.83 9.42
C SER A 153 -12.86 10.20 10.55
N THR A 154 -13.16 9.27 11.47
CA THR A 154 -13.97 9.57 12.66
C THR A 154 -13.33 10.68 13.50
N ARG A 155 -12.02 10.59 13.77
CA ARG A 155 -11.29 11.61 14.54
C ARG A 155 -11.29 12.98 13.81
N ILE A 156 -11.08 12.97 12.48
CA ILE A 156 -11.05 14.18 11.65
C ILE A 156 -12.43 14.84 11.63
N ARG A 157 -13.51 14.06 11.54
CA ARG A 157 -14.88 14.57 11.58
C ARG A 157 -15.12 15.37 12.87
N TYR A 158 -14.84 14.82 14.04
CA TYR A 158 -14.96 15.54 15.30
C TYR A 158 -14.08 16.81 15.36
N ARG A 159 -12.88 16.74 14.81
CA ARG A 159 -12.01 17.91 14.73
C ARG A 159 -12.59 19.01 13.82
N GLN A 160 -13.24 18.66 12.71
CA GLN A 160 -13.88 19.63 11.84
C GLN A 160 -15.15 20.23 12.49
N GLU A 161 -15.94 19.44 13.19
CA GLU A 161 -17.09 19.91 13.97
C GLU A 161 -16.65 20.96 15.01
N GLU A 162 -15.58 20.70 15.74
CA GLU A 162 -15.02 21.63 16.72
C GLU A 162 -14.47 22.92 16.08
N LEU A 163 -13.79 22.80 14.94
CA LEU A 163 -13.32 23.97 14.16
C LEU A 163 -14.49 24.82 13.67
N THR A 164 -15.58 24.19 13.23
CA THR A 164 -16.78 24.88 12.77
C THR A 164 -17.44 25.60 13.94
N ARG A 165 -17.64 24.94 15.08
CA ARG A 165 -18.17 25.54 16.31
C ARG A 165 -17.38 26.79 16.72
N ARG A 166 -16.04 26.70 16.67
CA ARG A 166 -15.16 27.84 16.98
C ARG A 166 -15.36 29.02 16.01
N ARG A 167 -15.44 28.73 14.70
CA ARG A 167 -15.63 29.75 13.67
C ARG A 167 -16.99 30.46 13.81
N GLU A 168 -18.04 29.70 14.09
CA GLU A 168 -19.38 30.22 14.31
C GLU A 168 -19.46 31.13 15.54
N ALA A 169 -18.87 30.71 16.66
CA ALA A 169 -18.78 31.54 17.86
C ALA A 169 -18.03 32.84 17.60
N HIS A 170 -16.94 32.79 16.85
CA HIS A 170 -16.19 34.01 16.47
C HIS A 170 -17.00 34.94 15.57
N LYS A 171 -17.72 34.37 14.57
CA LYS A 171 -18.61 35.14 13.68
C LYS A 171 -19.74 35.85 14.43
N ASN A 172 -20.27 35.16 15.45
CA ASN A 172 -21.38 35.66 16.26
C ASN A 172 -20.93 36.57 17.42
N LYS A 173 -19.64 36.96 17.47
CA LYS A 173 -19.02 37.75 18.56
C LYS A 173 -19.26 37.17 19.95
N GLN A 174 -19.45 35.85 20.03
CA GLN A 174 -19.55 35.14 21.32
C GLN A 174 -18.17 34.94 21.93
N ASN A 175 -18.05 35.11 23.25
CA ASN A 175 -16.81 34.78 23.96
C ASN A 175 -16.57 33.25 23.91
N PHE A 176 -15.75 32.84 22.96
CA PHE A 176 -15.32 31.45 22.88
C PHE A 176 -14.13 31.22 23.82
N SER A 177 -14.42 30.70 25.00
CA SER A 177 -13.37 30.24 25.92
C SER A 177 -12.96 28.82 25.56
N GLU A 178 -11.69 28.60 25.19
CA GLU A 178 -11.14 27.26 25.03
C GLU A 178 -10.97 26.62 26.42
N THR A 179 -11.76 25.57 26.70
CA THR A 179 -11.60 24.80 27.92
C THR A 179 -10.33 23.96 27.82
N THR A 180 -9.42 24.15 28.78
CA THR A 180 -8.26 23.30 28.96
C THR A 180 -8.69 22.05 29.69
N LEU A 181 -8.35 20.90 29.14
CA LEU A 181 -8.63 19.58 29.69
C LEU A 181 -7.56 19.20 30.74
N ASP A 182 -7.84 18.18 31.56
CA ASP A 182 -6.98 17.72 32.65
C ASP A 182 -5.53 17.39 32.25
N ASN A 183 -5.31 17.07 30.96
CA ASN A 183 -3.96 16.81 30.43
C ASN A 183 -3.29 18.05 29.81
N GLY A 184 -3.86 19.23 30.00
CA GLY A 184 -3.36 20.51 29.46
C GLY A 184 -3.63 20.73 27.96
N ASP A 185 -4.31 19.82 27.26
CA ASP A 185 -4.71 20.01 25.88
C ASP A 185 -6.05 20.78 25.81
N THR A 186 -6.24 21.58 24.75
CA THR A 186 -7.60 21.96 24.34
C THR A 186 -8.23 20.80 23.55
N VAL A 187 -9.54 20.82 23.32
CA VAL A 187 -10.25 19.78 22.55
C VAL A 187 -9.63 19.60 21.15
N LEU A 188 -9.29 20.69 20.48
CA LEU A 188 -8.63 20.65 19.16
C LEU A 188 -7.22 20.04 19.23
N GLN A 189 -6.47 20.36 20.27
CA GLN A 189 -5.13 19.79 20.52
C GLN A 189 -5.22 18.31 20.86
N LEU A 190 -6.19 17.91 21.70
CA LEU A 190 -6.45 16.50 22.02
C LEU A 190 -6.70 15.70 20.76
N LEU A 191 -7.64 16.16 19.89
CA LEU A 191 -7.96 15.49 18.64
C LEU A 191 -6.75 15.45 17.68
N ALA A 192 -5.97 16.53 17.57
CA ALA A 192 -4.78 16.58 16.72
C ALA A 192 -3.69 15.60 17.21
N ARG A 193 -3.33 15.67 18.50
CA ARG A 193 -2.26 14.89 19.13
C ARG A 193 -2.59 13.42 19.29
N SER A 194 -3.90 13.07 19.23
CA SER A 194 -4.36 11.67 19.30
C SER A 194 -4.16 10.88 18.01
N ARG A 195 -3.76 11.51 16.89
CA ARG A 195 -3.52 10.81 15.62
C ARG A 195 -2.60 9.60 15.78
N GLY A 196 -1.43 9.79 16.35
CA GLY A 196 -0.40 8.75 16.47
C GLY A 196 -0.81 7.61 17.41
N LEU A 197 -1.41 7.93 18.56
CA LEU A 197 -1.82 6.90 19.52
C LEU A 197 -2.92 5.96 18.98
N LEU A 198 -3.80 6.45 18.10
CA LEU A 198 -4.86 5.64 17.52
C LEU A 198 -4.35 4.61 16.50
N PHE A 199 -3.14 4.78 15.95
CA PHE A 199 -2.46 3.75 15.16
C PHE A 199 -1.88 2.62 16.02
N LEU A 200 -1.65 2.85 17.29
CA LEU A 200 -1.02 1.88 18.18
C LEU A 200 -2.05 0.97 18.86
N MET A 201 -1.64 -0.24 19.24
CA MET A 201 -2.41 -1.09 20.15
C MET A 201 -2.25 -0.58 21.59
N PRO A 202 -3.23 -0.79 22.50
CA PRO A 202 -3.18 -0.23 23.86
C PRO A 202 -1.93 -0.61 24.66
N HIS A 203 -1.40 -1.82 24.46
CA HIS A 203 -0.17 -2.29 25.14
C HIS A 203 1.11 -1.57 24.70
N ARG A 204 1.06 -0.84 23.59
CA ARG A 204 2.19 -0.03 23.08
C ARG A 204 2.13 1.43 23.49
N TRP A 205 1.10 1.84 24.22
CA TRP A 205 0.96 3.21 24.67
C TRP A 205 1.90 3.51 25.84
N THR A 206 2.52 4.68 25.81
CA THR A 206 3.18 5.27 26.97
C THR A 206 2.13 5.65 28.04
N ALA A 207 2.56 5.97 29.25
CA ALA A 207 1.66 6.43 30.30
C ALA A 207 0.88 7.69 29.88
N GLN A 208 1.56 8.67 29.27
CA GLN A 208 0.92 9.89 28.74
C GLN A 208 -0.07 9.59 27.61
N GLN A 209 0.24 8.65 26.72
CA GLN A 209 -0.69 8.25 25.66
C GLN A 209 -1.93 7.54 26.21
N ARG A 210 -1.78 6.71 27.26
CA ARG A 210 -2.92 6.09 27.94
C ARG A 210 -3.83 7.13 28.58
N TYR A 211 -3.26 8.11 29.26
CA TYR A 211 -4.02 9.19 29.88
C TYR A 211 -4.76 10.01 28.82
N ARG A 212 -4.08 10.42 27.76
CA ARG A 212 -4.71 11.12 26.63
C ARG A 212 -5.81 10.29 25.96
N ALA A 213 -5.60 8.98 25.79
CA ALA A 213 -6.62 8.09 25.21
C ALA A 213 -7.86 7.99 26.12
N LYS A 214 -7.71 7.97 27.45
CA LYS A 214 -8.83 7.99 28.38
C LYS A 214 -9.68 9.23 28.17
N ILE A 215 -9.10 10.42 28.23
CA ILE A 215 -9.82 11.69 28.00
C ILE A 215 -10.49 11.72 26.63
N LEU A 216 -9.76 11.29 25.57
CA LEU A 216 -10.31 11.23 24.22
C LEU A 216 -11.55 10.34 24.14
N PHE A 217 -11.52 9.17 24.76
CA PHE A 217 -12.61 8.20 24.70
C PHE A 217 -13.79 8.56 25.57
N ASP A 218 -13.56 9.29 26.65
CA ASP A 218 -14.62 9.82 27.51
C ASP A 218 -15.38 10.96 26.81
N LEU A 219 -14.66 11.85 26.11
CA LEU A 219 -15.27 12.95 25.33
C LEU A 219 -15.87 12.48 24.00
N PHE A 220 -15.30 11.47 23.36
CA PHE A 220 -15.69 10.99 22.02
C PHE A 220 -15.93 9.47 22.01
N PRO A 221 -17.05 8.99 22.59
CA PRO A 221 -17.33 7.55 22.70
C PRO A 221 -17.34 6.82 21.36
N GLN A 222 -17.74 7.48 20.25
CA GLN A 222 -17.71 6.87 18.93
C GLN A 222 -16.27 6.56 18.48
N ILE A 223 -15.29 7.42 18.79
CA ILE A 223 -13.86 7.11 18.49
C ILE A 223 -13.43 5.85 19.25
N LYS A 224 -13.83 5.71 20.51
CA LYS A 224 -13.57 4.51 21.34
C LYS A 224 -14.14 3.26 20.69
N VAL A 225 -15.41 3.30 20.27
CA VAL A 225 -16.09 2.17 19.62
C VAL A 225 -15.36 1.77 18.34
N VAL A 226 -15.11 2.72 17.44
CA VAL A 226 -14.39 2.45 16.18
C VAL A 226 -12.99 1.89 16.46
N TYR A 227 -12.26 2.45 17.43
CA TYR A 227 -10.94 1.96 17.83
C TYR A 227 -10.97 0.51 18.36
N GLN A 228 -11.97 0.17 19.16
CA GLN A 228 -12.14 -1.20 19.68
C GLN A 228 -12.38 -2.20 18.54
N PHE A 229 -13.24 -1.86 17.59
CA PHE A 229 -13.52 -2.69 16.42
C PHE A 229 -12.33 -2.82 15.47
N VAL A 230 -11.57 -1.74 15.23
CA VAL A 230 -10.30 -1.81 14.49
C VAL A 230 -9.36 -2.82 15.14
N ASN A 231 -9.23 -2.79 16.48
CA ASN A 231 -8.38 -3.73 17.19
C ASN A 231 -8.95 -5.16 17.21
N GLN A 232 -10.27 -5.33 17.12
CA GLN A 232 -10.89 -6.65 16.94
C GLN A 232 -10.48 -7.28 15.60
N VAL A 233 -10.54 -6.52 14.48
CA VAL A 233 -10.06 -6.99 13.19
C VAL A 233 -8.55 -7.28 13.21
N ARG A 234 -7.74 -6.44 13.85
CA ARG A 234 -6.30 -6.69 14.01
C ARG A 234 -6.02 -8.01 14.74
N ARG A 235 -6.78 -8.32 15.81
CA ARG A 235 -6.67 -9.59 16.53
C ARG A 235 -7.14 -10.76 15.70
N TRP A 236 -8.19 -10.58 14.91
CA TRP A 236 -8.70 -11.61 14.00
C TRP A 236 -7.64 -12.07 12.98
N PHE A 237 -6.78 -11.16 12.51
CA PHE A 237 -5.66 -11.50 11.62
C PHE A 237 -4.50 -12.26 12.29
N ARG A 238 -4.53 -12.44 13.62
CA ARG A 238 -3.50 -13.26 14.27
C ARG A 238 -3.63 -14.72 13.82
N PRO A 239 -2.49 -15.40 13.55
CA PRO A 239 -2.54 -16.83 13.23
C PRO A 239 -3.15 -17.61 14.39
N PRO A 240 -3.87 -18.69 14.12
CA PRO A 240 -4.36 -19.58 15.18
C PRO A 240 -3.17 -20.20 15.92
N THR A 241 -3.33 -20.36 17.23
CA THR A 241 -2.38 -21.10 18.05
C THR A 241 -2.68 -22.60 17.96
N GLY A 242 -1.66 -23.44 17.68
CA GLY A 242 -1.78 -24.90 17.60
C GLY A 242 -1.74 -25.46 16.18
N LYS A 243 -1.60 -26.79 16.07
CA LYS A 243 -1.62 -27.56 14.82
C LYS A 243 -3.07 -27.74 14.37
N ILE A 244 -3.63 -26.80 13.62
CA ILE A 244 -4.97 -26.89 13.06
C ILE A 244 -4.85 -27.06 11.54
N THR A 245 -5.67 -27.95 10.98
CA THR A 245 -5.71 -28.12 9.52
C THR A 245 -6.26 -26.86 8.87
N TYR A 246 -5.83 -26.66 7.67
CA TYR A 246 -6.00 -25.52 6.82
C TYR A 246 -7.47 -25.13 6.54
N GLN A 247 -8.31 -26.12 6.15
CA GLN A 247 -9.72 -25.89 5.83
C GLN A 247 -10.53 -25.46 7.07
N VAL A 248 -10.29 -26.13 8.20
CA VAL A 248 -10.90 -25.79 9.49
C VAL A 248 -10.55 -24.35 9.91
N THR A 249 -9.32 -23.90 9.63
CA THR A 249 -8.89 -22.53 9.90
C THR A 249 -9.67 -21.51 9.06
N LYS A 250 -9.83 -21.79 7.75
CA LYS A 250 -10.56 -20.91 6.83
C LYS A 250 -12.02 -20.74 7.24
N ASP A 251 -12.72 -21.85 7.49
CA ASP A 251 -14.13 -21.82 7.83
C ASP A 251 -14.38 -21.14 9.18
N LYS A 252 -13.55 -21.42 10.19
CA LYS A 252 -13.57 -20.73 11.48
C LYS A 252 -13.34 -19.23 11.33
N LYS A 253 -12.33 -18.83 10.54
CA LYS A 253 -12.03 -17.41 10.27
C LYS A 253 -13.15 -16.72 9.51
N LYS A 254 -13.79 -17.43 8.56
CA LYS A 254 -14.97 -16.92 7.84
C LYS A 254 -16.12 -16.62 8.79
N GLN A 255 -16.47 -17.58 9.67
CA GLN A 255 -17.55 -17.39 10.65
C GLN A 255 -17.25 -16.22 11.60
N GLN A 256 -16.03 -16.12 12.10
CA GLN A 256 -15.59 -15.00 12.94
C GLN A 256 -15.72 -13.66 12.20
N LEU A 257 -15.32 -13.59 10.94
CA LEU A 257 -15.42 -12.36 10.15
C LEU A 257 -16.87 -11.96 9.90
N ILE A 258 -17.76 -12.92 9.61
CA ILE A 258 -19.20 -12.68 9.47
C ILE A 258 -19.78 -12.10 10.77
N ALA A 259 -19.43 -12.67 11.92
CA ALA A 259 -19.86 -12.15 13.22
C ALA A 259 -19.38 -10.69 13.44
N ILE A 260 -18.11 -10.41 13.19
CA ILE A 260 -17.53 -9.05 13.26
C ILE A 260 -18.31 -8.07 12.35
N ILE A 261 -18.55 -8.44 11.09
CA ILE A 261 -19.28 -7.60 10.13
C ILE A 261 -20.72 -7.32 10.62
N LYS A 262 -21.38 -8.32 11.20
CA LYS A 262 -22.72 -8.16 11.76
C LYS A 262 -22.75 -7.19 12.95
N GLU A 263 -21.77 -7.27 13.83
CA GLU A 263 -21.62 -6.34 14.95
C GLU A 263 -21.38 -4.91 14.46
N PHE A 264 -20.51 -4.70 13.47
CA PHE A 264 -20.23 -3.38 12.90
C PHE A 264 -21.48 -2.71 12.34
N ARG A 265 -22.32 -3.47 11.63
CA ARG A 265 -23.56 -2.96 11.04
C ARG A 265 -24.58 -2.52 12.10
N LYS A 266 -24.60 -3.18 13.27
CA LYS A 266 -25.52 -2.86 14.37
C LYS A 266 -25.23 -1.54 15.04
N THR A 267 -23.99 -1.03 14.97
CA THR A 267 -23.59 0.20 15.69
C THR A 267 -24.22 1.48 15.15
N GLY A 268 -24.69 1.48 13.91
CA GLY A 268 -25.19 2.69 13.22
C GLY A 268 -24.08 3.67 12.76
N ILE A 269 -22.81 3.49 13.18
CA ILE A 269 -21.68 4.37 12.85
C ILE A 269 -21.28 4.19 11.38
N ASN A 270 -21.26 5.27 10.61
CA ASN A 270 -21.02 5.22 9.17
C ASN A 270 -19.64 4.64 8.81
N GLU A 271 -18.60 5.01 9.55
CA GLU A 271 -17.25 4.49 9.34
C GLU A 271 -17.17 2.96 9.55
N LEU A 272 -17.93 2.44 10.52
CA LEU A 272 -18.04 0.99 10.74
C LEU A 272 -18.87 0.28 9.67
N LYS A 273 -19.91 0.94 9.15
CA LYS A 273 -20.66 0.44 7.98
C LYS A 273 -19.76 0.32 6.75
N ASN A 274 -18.91 1.34 6.51
CA ASN A 274 -17.94 1.32 5.40
C ASN A 274 -16.92 0.18 5.55
N ILE A 275 -16.39 -0.04 6.76
CA ILE A 275 -15.51 -1.17 7.06
C ILE A 275 -16.24 -2.49 6.83
N ALA A 276 -17.47 -2.64 7.32
CA ALA A 276 -18.27 -3.84 7.14
C ALA A 276 -18.54 -4.14 5.66
N PHE A 277 -18.85 -3.11 4.86
CA PHE A 277 -19.04 -3.24 3.42
C PHE A 277 -17.75 -3.70 2.72
N MET A 278 -16.64 -3.05 3.00
CA MET A 278 -15.33 -3.39 2.45
C MET A 278 -14.92 -4.83 2.79
N LEU A 279 -15.04 -5.24 4.06
CA LEU A 279 -14.70 -6.59 4.51
C LEU A 279 -15.61 -7.65 3.87
N ASN A 280 -16.90 -7.35 3.73
CA ASN A 280 -17.86 -8.26 3.11
C ASN A 280 -17.58 -8.50 1.63
N ASN A 281 -17.35 -7.42 0.88
CA ASN A 281 -17.11 -7.50 -0.57
C ASN A 281 -15.80 -8.19 -0.91
N ASN A 282 -14.81 -8.11 -0.02
CA ASN A 282 -13.49 -8.70 -0.22
C ASN A 282 -13.26 -9.99 0.59
N MET A 283 -14.30 -10.53 1.22
CA MET A 283 -14.19 -11.63 2.20
C MET A 283 -13.43 -12.83 1.65
N ALA A 284 -13.76 -13.29 0.44
CA ALA A 284 -13.11 -14.47 -0.15
C ALA A 284 -11.60 -14.26 -0.30
N ASN A 285 -11.20 -13.10 -0.85
CA ASN A 285 -9.81 -12.76 -1.10
C ASN A 285 -9.03 -12.46 0.19
N ILE A 286 -9.69 -11.89 1.21
CA ILE A 286 -9.10 -11.69 2.54
C ILE A 286 -8.88 -13.05 3.23
N LEU A 287 -9.80 -13.99 3.09
CA LEU A 287 -9.64 -15.32 3.67
C LEU A 287 -8.52 -16.13 3.01
N HIS A 288 -8.18 -15.84 1.76
CA HIS A 288 -7.03 -16.43 1.10
C HIS A 288 -5.69 -16.09 1.80
N TYR A 289 -5.60 -14.98 2.56
CA TYR A 289 -4.45 -14.70 3.41
C TYR A 289 -4.12 -15.82 4.40
N PHE A 290 -5.13 -16.51 4.95
CA PHE A 290 -4.92 -17.63 5.88
C PHE A 290 -4.61 -18.93 5.17
N ILE A 291 -4.86 -18.97 3.86
CA ILE A 291 -4.61 -20.13 3.00
C ILE A 291 -3.18 -20.10 2.50
N ALA A 292 -2.76 -19.02 1.97
CA ALA A 292 -1.40 -18.87 1.57
C ALA A 292 -0.54 -18.76 2.82
N LYS A 293 0.04 -19.83 3.31
CA LYS A 293 1.12 -19.79 4.33
C LYS A 293 2.35 -18.99 3.84
N GLU A 294 2.15 -18.20 2.82
CA GLU A 294 3.14 -17.45 2.09
C GLU A 294 3.41 -16.15 2.82
N THR A 295 4.63 -16.00 3.28
CA THR A 295 5.08 -14.73 3.84
C THR A 295 5.27 -13.71 2.71
N ASN A 296 4.67 -12.53 2.81
CA ASN A 296 4.98 -11.39 1.92
C ASN A 296 6.38 -10.80 2.18
N ALA A 297 7.19 -11.44 3.03
CA ALA A 297 8.46 -10.88 3.49
C ALA A 297 9.40 -10.47 2.34
N LYS A 298 9.50 -11.26 1.27
CA LYS A 298 10.35 -10.90 0.12
C LYS A 298 9.75 -9.77 -0.72
N ALA A 299 8.43 -9.74 -0.91
CA ALA A 299 7.78 -8.63 -1.60
C ALA A 299 7.87 -7.32 -0.78
N GLU A 300 7.70 -7.41 0.55
CA GLU A 300 7.91 -6.26 1.44
C GLU A 300 9.37 -5.80 1.42
N ALA A 301 10.33 -6.73 1.48
CA ALA A 301 11.76 -6.41 1.37
C ALA A 301 12.10 -5.77 0.02
N LEU A 302 11.55 -6.28 -1.09
CA LEU A 302 11.69 -5.67 -2.41
C LEU A 302 11.13 -4.24 -2.41
N ASN A 303 9.94 -4.05 -1.87
CA ASN A 303 9.30 -2.74 -1.80
C ASN A 303 10.10 -1.75 -0.94
N GLN A 304 10.67 -2.21 0.18
CA GLN A 304 11.56 -1.39 1.02
C GLN A 304 12.87 -1.07 0.31
N ASN A 305 13.49 -2.04 -0.36
CA ASN A 305 14.72 -1.85 -1.12
C ASN A 305 14.51 -0.89 -2.30
N LEU A 306 13.41 -1.04 -3.03
CA LEU A 306 13.06 -0.12 -4.12
C LEU A 306 12.82 1.30 -3.57
N GLN A 307 12.10 1.44 -2.45
CA GLN A 307 11.88 2.73 -1.80
C GLN A 307 13.20 3.36 -1.32
N ARG A 308 14.08 2.57 -0.73
CA ARG A 308 15.41 3.03 -0.32
C ARG A 308 16.25 3.45 -1.53
N PHE A 309 16.20 2.67 -2.61
CA PHE A 309 16.88 2.99 -3.86
C PHE A 309 16.38 4.32 -4.44
N VAL A 310 15.06 4.55 -4.43
CA VAL A 310 14.44 5.82 -4.84
C VAL A 310 14.92 6.97 -3.96
N SER A 311 14.89 6.82 -2.63
CA SER A 311 15.26 7.89 -1.69
C SER A 311 16.74 8.26 -1.77
N VAL A 312 17.63 7.28 -1.91
CA VAL A 312 19.09 7.53 -2.09
C VAL A 312 19.38 8.23 -3.43
N ASN A 313 18.56 8.01 -4.45
CA ASN A 313 18.70 8.62 -5.77
C ASN A 313 17.74 9.81 -5.98
N TYR A 314 17.18 10.36 -4.90
CA TYR A 314 16.31 11.53 -4.96
C TYR A 314 17.00 12.70 -5.66
N GLY A 315 16.28 13.37 -6.57
CA GLY A 315 16.83 14.47 -7.37
C GLY A 315 17.62 14.04 -8.63
N THR A 316 17.64 12.76 -8.97
CA THR A 316 18.22 12.32 -10.25
C THR A 316 17.46 12.93 -11.42
N ARG A 317 18.10 13.86 -12.14
CA ARG A 317 17.50 14.57 -13.28
C ARG A 317 17.27 13.65 -14.50
N ASN A 318 18.12 12.66 -14.69
CA ASN A 318 18.00 11.70 -15.79
C ASN A 318 17.16 10.49 -15.38
N ILE A 319 15.86 10.58 -15.63
CA ILE A 319 14.90 9.52 -15.30
C ILE A 319 15.20 8.21 -16.07
N LYS A 320 15.65 8.29 -17.32
CA LYS A 320 15.99 7.10 -18.12
C LYS A 320 17.15 6.34 -17.48
N PHE A 321 18.18 7.03 -17.05
CA PHE A 321 19.31 6.42 -16.34
C PHE A 321 18.88 5.81 -15.00
N PHE A 322 18.01 6.49 -14.27
CA PHE A 322 17.47 5.97 -13.03
C PHE A 322 16.68 4.67 -13.25
N LEU A 323 15.76 4.64 -14.22
CA LEU A 323 14.97 3.46 -14.56
C LEU A 323 15.83 2.29 -15.08
N PHE A 324 16.87 2.60 -15.84
CA PHE A 324 17.87 1.61 -16.24
C PHE A 324 18.53 0.94 -15.04
N ARG A 325 18.94 1.70 -14.02
CA ARG A 325 19.49 1.17 -12.79
C ARG A 325 18.47 0.32 -12.00
N VAL A 326 17.21 0.75 -11.97
CA VAL A 326 16.12 -0.05 -11.38
C VAL A 326 16.02 -1.40 -12.09
N LYS A 327 16.05 -1.43 -13.42
CA LYS A 327 16.04 -2.65 -14.23
C LYS A 327 17.19 -3.58 -13.88
N ILE A 328 18.42 -3.06 -13.76
CA ILE A 328 19.60 -3.88 -13.44
C ILE A 328 19.53 -4.47 -12.03
N HIS A 329 19.04 -3.71 -11.05
CA HIS A 329 19.04 -4.13 -9.67
C HIS A 329 17.86 -5.03 -9.27
N PHE A 330 16.72 -4.87 -9.91
CA PHE A 330 15.45 -5.48 -9.44
C PHE A 330 14.79 -6.42 -10.48
N ALA A 331 15.29 -6.51 -11.70
CA ALA A 331 14.71 -7.37 -12.74
C ALA A 331 15.42 -8.71 -12.96
#